data_ee4204968c3c2684952aad1ba20585c6
#
_entry.id   ee4204968c3c2684952aad1ba20585c6
#
_cell.length_a   1.000
_cell.length_b   1.000
_cell.length_c   1.000
_cell.angle_alpha   90.00
_cell.angle_beta   90.00
_cell.angle_gamma   90.00
#
_symmetry.space_group_name_H-M   'P 1'
#
loop_
_entity.id
_entity.type
_entity.pdbx_description
1 polymer ?
#
loop_
_entity_poly.entity_id
_entity_poly.type
_entity_poly.pdbx_seq_one_letter_code
_entity_poly.pdbx_strand_id
1 'polypeptide(L)'
;MLRIALDLDSTIVDFDNAFNKKFDCNIYKMRSEDITELVEKLRLDKKFWSNLELLECPDFEPCIYATKRINPKKYTRNNLKKLGLPIKPIYQIYTQEDNKARIIKGRCDVLIDDSWFNVKQCLSVGLPALLITRPSNKKIRTKYR
;
A
#
# COMPACT_ATOMS: atom_id res chain seq x y z
N MET A 1 -20.15 5.85 -12.15
CA MET A 1 -18.67 5.92 -12.24
C MET A 1 -18.08 4.92 -11.26
N LEU A 2 -17.12 4.10 -11.67
CA LEU A 2 -16.47 3.09 -10.82
C LEU A 2 -15.63 3.77 -9.73
N ARG A 3 -15.87 3.41 -8.45
CA ARG A 3 -15.13 3.95 -7.31
C ARG A 3 -13.95 3.03 -6.99
N ILE A 4 -12.73 3.48 -7.27
CA ILE A 4 -11.51 2.70 -7.12
C ILE A 4 -10.82 3.08 -5.82
N ALA A 5 -10.57 2.10 -4.94
CA ALA A 5 -9.64 2.22 -3.83
C ALA A 5 -8.24 1.82 -4.31
N LEU A 6 -7.23 2.56 -3.87
CA LEU A 6 -5.85 2.34 -4.29
C LEU A 6 -4.95 2.16 -3.06
N ASP A 7 -4.19 1.07 -3.05
CA ASP A 7 -3.09 0.90 -2.11
C ASP A 7 -1.93 1.84 -2.45
N LEU A 8 -1.00 2.05 -1.53
CA LEU A 8 0.13 2.97 -1.71
C LEU A 8 1.46 2.24 -1.92
N ASP A 9 1.96 1.59 -0.87
CA ASP A 9 3.32 1.04 -0.85
C ASP A 9 3.46 -0.13 -1.82
N SER A 10 4.47 -0.04 -2.68
CA SER A 10 4.72 -0.99 -3.77
C SER A 10 3.59 -1.10 -4.80
N THR A 11 2.55 -0.30 -4.67
CA THR A 11 1.47 -0.13 -5.66
C THR A 11 1.71 1.11 -6.52
N ILE A 12 1.77 2.30 -5.92
CA ILE A 12 2.07 3.56 -6.60
C ILE A 12 3.25 4.32 -5.98
N VAL A 13 3.68 3.94 -4.77
CA VAL A 13 4.77 4.55 -4.01
C VAL A 13 5.90 3.54 -3.87
N ASP A 14 7.13 3.96 -4.14
CA ASP A 14 8.33 3.10 -4.14
C ASP A 14 8.88 2.89 -2.71
N PHE A 15 8.11 2.16 -1.90
CA PHE A 15 8.51 1.79 -0.55
C PHE A 15 9.72 0.86 -0.54
N ASP A 16 9.72 -0.17 -1.38
CA ASP A 16 10.73 -1.23 -1.36
C ASP A 16 12.14 -0.68 -1.62
N ASN A 17 12.29 0.21 -2.60
CA ASN A 17 13.57 0.82 -2.91
C ASN A 17 14.03 1.79 -1.80
N ALA A 18 13.11 2.58 -1.25
CA ALA A 18 13.41 3.46 -0.13
C ALA A 18 13.85 2.68 1.11
N PHE A 19 13.16 1.57 1.41
CA PHE A 19 13.50 0.66 2.51
C PHE A 19 14.89 0.03 2.31
N ASN A 20 15.16 -0.50 1.11
CA ASN A 20 16.44 -1.10 0.77
C ASN A 20 17.61 -0.11 0.94
N LYS A 21 17.43 1.12 0.48
CA LYS A 21 18.42 2.20 0.65
C LYS A 21 18.62 2.57 2.12
N LYS A 22 17.55 2.65 2.89
CA LYS A 22 17.59 3.05 4.31
C LYS A 22 18.38 2.06 5.17
N PHE A 23 18.23 0.77 4.90
CA PHE A 23 18.80 -0.31 5.70
C PHE A 23 19.95 -1.07 5.02
N ASP A 24 20.37 -0.63 3.84
CA ASP A 24 21.40 -1.30 3.03
C ASP A 24 21.13 -2.81 2.87
N CYS A 25 19.92 -3.14 2.43
CA CYS A 25 19.43 -4.51 2.36
C CYS A 25 18.66 -4.81 1.07
N ASN A 26 18.16 -6.02 0.94
CA ASN A 26 17.22 -6.41 -0.11
C ASN A 26 15.98 -7.04 0.55
N ILE A 27 14.90 -6.28 0.62
CA ILE A 27 13.63 -6.65 1.25
C ILE A 27 13.08 -7.99 0.73
N TYR A 28 13.31 -8.33 -0.55
CA TYR A 28 12.82 -9.58 -1.14
C TYR A 28 13.58 -10.83 -0.68
N LYS A 29 14.72 -10.66 0.01
CA LYS A 29 15.54 -11.74 0.57
C LYS A 29 15.42 -11.84 2.10
N MET A 30 14.64 -10.95 2.71
CA MET A 30 14.46 -10.90 4.16
C MET A 30 13.28 -11.75 4.61
N ARG A 31 13.32 -12.20 5.86
CA ARG A 31 12.16 -12.81 6.53
C ARG A 31 11.17 -11.74 6.93
N SER A 32 9.88 -12.08 6.97
CA SER A 32 8.82 -11.11 7.32
C SER A 32 8.98 -10.52 8.72
N GLU A 33 9.51 -11.30 9.68
CA GLU A 33 9.77 -10.82 11.04
C GLU A 33 10.84 -9.73 11.05
N ASP A 34 11.92 -9.91 10.30
CA ASP A 34 13.02 -8.94 10.20
C ASP A 34 12.55 -7.64 9.53
N ILE A 35 11.72 -7.77 8.49
CA ILE A 35 11.09 -6.61 7.83
C ILE A 35 10.20 -5.86 8.83
N THR A 36 9.36 -6.55 9.56
CA THR A 36 8.45 -5.96 10.55
C THR A 36 9.22 -5.18 11.62
N GLU A 37 10.33 -5.74 12.14
CA GLU A 37 11.17 -5.06 13.12
C GLU A 37 11.79 -3.77 12.57
N LEU A 38 12.29 -3.80 11.33
CA LEU A 38 12.87 -2.61 10.70
C LEU A 38 11.81 -1.56 10.34
N VAL A 39 10.61 -1.97 9.92
CA VAL A 39 9.48 -1.05 9.68
C VAL A 39 9.06 -0.37 10.98
N GLU A 40 9.05 -1.10 12.13
CA GLU A 40 8.75 -0.49 13.43
C GLU A 40 9.74 0.63 13.80
N LYS A 41 11.02 0.46 13.47
CA LYS A 41 12.05 1.51 13.66
C LYS A 41 11.77 2.77 12.83
N LEU A 42 11.04 2.64 11.71
CA LEU A 42 10.65 3.77 10.85
C LEU A 42 9.39 4.49 11.33
N ARG A 43 8.67 3.97 12.31
CA ARG A 43 7.34 4.46 12.70
C ARG A 43 7.24 5.98 12.80
N LEU A 44 8.20 6.62 13.44
CA LEU A 44 8.24 8.06 13.65
C LEU A 44 9.23 8.80 12.73
N ASP A 45 9.83 8.10 11.76
CA ASP A 45 10.74 8.73 10.80
C ASP A 45 9.94 9.53 9.75
N LYS A 46 9.62 10.78 10.11
CA LYS A 46 8.90 11.70 9.24
C LYS A 46 9.61 11.88 7.90
N LYS A 47 10.95 11.95 7.89
CA LYS A 47 11.73 12.16 6.67
C LYS A 47 11.58 10.99 5.72
N PHE A 48 11.62 9.76 6.23
CA PHE A 48 11.41 8.56 5.42
C PHE A 48 10.01 8.58 4.76
N TRP A 49 8.96 8.60 5.58
CA TRP A 49 7.57 8.46 5.10
C TRP A 49 7.08 9.62 4.22
N SER A 50 7.57 10.83 4.47
CA SER A 50 7.13 12.02 3.70
C SER A 50 7.89 12.20 2.37
N ASN A 51 8.95 11.44 2.12
CA ASN A 51 9.79 11.59 0.93
C ASN A 51 9.89 10.30 0.09
N LEU A 52 8.95 9.38 0.24
CA LEU A 52 8.84 8.22 -0.65
C LEU A 52 8.55 8.71 -2.07
N GLU A 53 9.23 8.11 -3.04
CA GLU A 53 9.11 8.48 -4.45
C GLU A 53 7.91 7.81 -5.11
N LEU A 54 7.48 8.34 -6.24
CA LEU A 54 6.45 7.75 -7.06
C LEU A 54 7.01 6.54 -7.82
N LEU A 55 6.35 5.40 -7.71
CA LEU A 55 6.68 4.20 -8.47
C LEU A 55 5.93 4.20 -9.81
N GLU A 56 4.65 4.56 -9.76
CA GLU A 56 3.79 4.58 -10.92
C GLU A 56 2.65 5.60 -10.69
N CYS A 57 2.39 6.44 -11.68
CA CYS A 57 1.27 7.38 -11.63
C CYS A 57 0.03 6.70 -12.23
N PRO A 58 -1.07 6.54 -11.46
CA PRO A 58 -2.30 6.01 -12.02
C PRO A 58 -2.87 6.96 -13.07
N ASP A 59 -3.41 6.42 -14.15
CA ASP A 59 -4.11 7.14 -15.21
C ASP A 59 -5.59 7.40 -14.89
N PHE A 60 -6.00 7.12 -13.66
CA PHE A 60 -7.34 7.34 -13.13
C PHE A 60 -7.29 8.04 -11.77
N GLU A 61 -8.40 8.63 -11.37
CA GLU A 61 -8.53 9.26 -10.06
C GLU A 61 -9.13 8.26 -9.04
N PRO A 62 -8.39 7.89 -7.97
CA PRO A 62 -8.95 7.02 -6.94
C PRO A 62 -10.02 7.75 -6.11
N CYS A 63 -10.98 7.02 -5.57
CA CYS A 63 -11.95 7.59 -4.64
C CYS A 63 -11.40 7.65 -3.21
N ILE A 64 -10.53 6.70 -2.84
CA ILE A 64 -9.86 6.61 -1.53
C ILE A 64 -8.48 5.98 -1.68
N TYR A 65 -7.61 6.23 -0.70
CA TYR A 65 -6.39 5.46 -0.49
C TYR A 65 -6.56 4.52 0.70
N ALA A 66 -6.09 3.27 0.58
CA ALA A 66 -6.17 2.26 1.62
C ALA A 66 -4.81 1.60 1.82
N THR A 67 -4.13 1.90 2.91
CA THR A 67 -2.75 1.47 3.14
C THR A 67 -2.53 0.88 4.52
N LYS A 68 -1.61 -0.09 4.63
CA LYS A 68 -1.11 -0.62 5.91
C LYS A 68 0.20 0.07 6.25
N ARG A 69 0.13 1.13 7.03
CA ARG A 69 1.30 1.89 7.51
C ARG A 69 1.16 2.17 8.99
N ILE A 70 2.24 2.02 9.74
CA ILE A 70 2.27 2.25 11.18
C ILE A 70 2.64 3.69 11.57
N ASN A 71 3.08 4.50 10.61
CA ASN A 71 3.45 5.90 10.82
C ASN A 71 2.22 6.79 11.07
N PRO A 72 2.39 7.97 11.70
CA PRO A 72 1.33 8.95 11.80
C PRO A 72 0.75 9.33 10.43
N LYS A 73 -0.58 9.32 10.31
CA LYS A 73 -1.31 9.58 9.04
C LYS A 73 -0.90 10.88 8.35
N LYS A 74 -0.50 11.89 9.13
CA LYS A 74 0.01 13.15 8.60
C LYS A 74 1.24 13.00 7.70
N TYR A 75 2.10 11.99 7.95
CA TYR A 75 3.27 11.74 7.10
C TYR A 75 2.85 11.14 5.76
N THR A 76 1.89 10.23 5.76
CA THR A 76 1.28 9.70 4.53
C THR A 76 0.66 10.83 3.71
N ARG A 77 -0.12 11.71 4.34
CA ARG A 77 -0.74 12.86 3.66
C ARG A 77 0.30 13.80 3.06
N ASN A 78 1.38 14.09 3.79
CA ASN A 78 2.49 14.91 3.29
C ASN A 78 3.17 14.27 2.08
N ASN A 79 3.38 12.95 2.09
CA ASN A 79 3.96 12.23 0.96
C ASN A 79 3.08 12.37 -0.29
N LEU A 80 1.78 12.06 -0.19
CA LEU A 80 0.84 12.17 -1.31
C LEU A 80 0.79 13.59 -1.89
N LYS A 81 0.79 14.60 -1.03
CA LYS A 81 0.82 16.00 -1.44
C LYS A 81 2.10 16.35 -2.21
N LYS A 82 3.26 15.89 -1.73
CA LYS A 82 4.55 16.12 -2.42
C LYS A 82 4.60 15.44 -3.79
N LEU A 83 3.98 14.27 -3.92
CA LEU A 83 3.89 13.53 -5.17
C LEU A 83 2.87 14.12 -6.16
N GLY A 84 2.13 15.17 -5.77
CA GLY A 84 1.08 15.75 -6.62
C GLY A 84 -0.13 14.85 -6.83
N LEU A 85 -0.32 13.85 -5.98
CA LEU A 85 -1.44 12.93 -6.08
C LEU A 85 -2.75 13.59 -5.61
N PRO A 86 -3.91 13.16 -6.13
CA PRO A 86 -5.21 13.71 -5.72
C PRO A 86 -5.44 13.62 -4.20
N ILE A 87 -6.00 14.69 -3.62
CA ILE A 87 -6.34 14.71 -2.19
C ILE A 87 -7.65 13.93 -2.00
N LYS A 88 -7.54 12.73 -1.43
CA LYS A 88 -8.65 11.81 -1.16
C LYS A 88 -8.61 11.31 0.28
N PRO A 89 -9.70 10.77 0.81
CA PRO A 89 -9.69 10.12 2.12
C PRO A 89 -8.63 9.01 2.17
N ILE A 90 -7.88 8.96 3.29
CA ILE A 90 -6.87 7.94 3.55
C ILE A 90 -7.38 7.05 4.66
N TYR A 91 -7.57 5.77 4.35
CA TYR A 91 -7.85 4.71 5.33
C TYR A 91 -6.54 3.99 5.64
N GLN A 92 -5.93 4.39 6.74
CA GLN A 92 -4.66 3.83 7.20
C GLN A 92 -4.91 2.77 8.27
N ILE A 93 -4.39 1.57 8.02
CA ILE A 93 -4.50 0.41 8.90
C ILE A 93 -3.18 0.26 9.64
N TYR A 94 -3.22 0.29 10.98
CA TYR A 94 -2.04 0.38 11.82
C TYR A 94 -1.58 -0.98 12.37
N THR A 95 -2.42 -2.02 12.29
CA THR A 95 -2.09 -3.34 12.81
C THR A 95 -2.23 -4.43 11.74
N GLN A 96 -1.51 -5.53 11.91
CA GLN A 96 -1.63 -6.69 11.03
C GLN A 96 -2.97 -7.42 11.23
N GLU A 97 -3.59 -7.28 12.41
CA GLU A 97 -4.87 -7.90 12.75
C GLU A 97 -6.04 -7.20 12.05
N ASP A 98 -5.90 -5.91 11.74
CA ASP A 98 -6.90 -5.15 11.02
C ASP A 98 -6.99 -5.60 9.55
N ASN A 99 -8.21 -5.87 9.13
CA ASN A 99 -8.52 -6.33 7.78
C ASN A 99 -8.86 -5.13 6.88
N LYS A 100 -7.99 -4.85 5.91
CA LYS A 100 -8.19 -3.77 4.94
C LYS A 100 -9.56 -3.87 4.26
N ALA A 101 -9.96 -5.09 3.85
CA ALA A 101 -11.23 -5.33 3.17
C ALA A 101 -12.46 -4.90 3.99
N ARG A 102 -12.45 -5.16 5.30
CA ARG A 102 -13.56 -4.78 6.21
C ARG A 102 -13.69 -3.26 6.33
N ILE A 103 -12.57 -2.55 6.32
CA ILE A 103 -12.54 -1.09 6.48
C ILE A 103 -13.04 -0.39 5.22
N ILE A 104 -12.69 -0.89 4.02
CA ILE A 104 -13.02 -0.22 2.76
C ILE A 104 -14.30 -0.75 2.09
N LYS A 105 -14.85 -1.88 2.53
CA LYS A 105 -16.10 -2.43 1.99
C LYS A 105 -17.24 -1.41 2.10
N GLY A 106 -17.96 -1.20 0.99
CA GLY A 106 -19.02 -0.19 0.89
C GLY A 106 -18.52 1.23 0.58
N ARG A 107 -17.21 1.48 0.67
CA ARG A 107 -16.59 2.78 0.36
C ARG A 107 -16.02 2.87 -1.05
N CYS A 108 -15.82 1.73 -1.68
CA CYS A 108 -15.34 1.59 -3.06
C CYS A 108 -16.00 0.38 -3.73
N ASP A 109 -15.83 0.28 -5.02
CA ASP A 109 -16.35 -0.81 -5.85
C ASP A 109 -15.26 -1.83 -6.20
N VAL A 110 -13.99 -1.41 -6.16
CA VAL A 110 -12.82 -2.27 -6.41
C VAL A 110 -11.59 -1.75 -5.67
N LEU A 111 -10.72 -2.67 -5.20
CA LEU A 111 -9.38 -2.36 -4.68
C LEU A 111 -8.32 -2.73 -5.72
N ILE A 112 -7.29 -1.89 -5.87
CA ILE A 112 -6.03 -2.24 -6.55
C ILE A 112 -4.92 -2.28 -5.50
N ASP A 113 -4.21 -3.41 -5.41
CA ASP A 113 -3.21 -3.68 -4.37
C ASP A 113 -2.12 -4.61 -4.90
N ASP A 114 -0.89 -4.50 -4.43
CA ASP A 114 0.21 -5.40 -4.80
C ASP A 114 0.27 -6.66 -3.92
N SER A 115 -0.43 -6.66 -2.78
CA SER A 115 -0.49 -7.77 -1.84
C SER A 115 -1.60 -8.76 -2.20
N TRP A 116 -1.22 -9.97 -2.60
CA TRP A 116 -2.17 -11.06 -2.82
C TRP A 116 -3.01 -11.38 -1.58
N PHE A 117 -2.44 -11.22 -0.39
CA PHE A 117 -3.16 -11.40 0.87
C PHE A 117 -4.33 -10.41 0.99
N ASN A 118 -4.11 -9.12 0.72
CA ASN A 118 -5.16 -8.10 0.75
C ASN A 118 -6.22 -8.36 -0.34
N VAL A 119 -5.80 -8.71 -1.55
CA VAL A 119 -6.72 -9.07 -2.65
C VAL A 119 -7.62 -10.23 -2.25
N LYS A 120 -7.06 -11.32 -1.70
CA LYS A 120 -7.85 -12.46 -1.22
C LYS A 120 -8.85 -12.06 -0.14
N GLN A 121 -8.45 -11.23 0.80
CA GLN A 121 -9.36 -10.74 1.85
C GLN A 121 -10.55 -9.95 1.26
N CYS A 122 -10.31 -9.10 0.27
CA CYS A 122 -11.38 -8.37 -0.40
C CYS A 122 -12.34 -9.32 -1.13
N LEU A 123 -11.81 -10.26 -1.91
CA LEU A 123 -12.62 -11.24 -2.63
C LEU A 123 -13.46 -12.10 -1.67
N SER A 124 -12.92 -12.48 -0.51
CA SER A 124 -13.64 -13.30 0.49
C SER A 124 -14.85 -12.61 1.11
N VAL A 125 -14.88 -11.28 1.08
CA VAL A 125 -16.03 -10.49 1.58
C VAL A 125 -16.91 -9.93 0.46
N GLY A 126 -16.68 -10.38 -0.79
CA GLY A 126 -17.43 -9.95 -1.96
C GLY A 126 -17.06 -8.55 -2.47
N LEU A 127 -15.89 -8.02 -2.11
CA LEU A 127 -15.33 -6.80 -2.67
C LEU A 127 -14.38 -7.16 -3.82
N PRO A 128 -14.68 -6.78 -5.07
CA PRO A 128 -13.76 -6.96 -6.19
C PRO A 128 -12.38 -6.36 -5.90
N ALA A 129 -11.31 -7.06 -6.29
CA ALA A 129 -9.96 -6.58 -6.11
C ALA A 129 -9.05 -7.09 -7.23
N LEU A 130 -8.08 -6.27 -7.62
CA LEU A 130 -7.07 -6.57 -8.64
C LEU A 130 -5.67 -6.55 -8.04
N LEU A 131 -4.87 -7.53 -8.41
CA LEU A 131 -3.47 -7.64 -8.03
C LEU A 131 -2.61 -6.93 -9.07
N ILE A 132 -1.94 -5.84 -8.70
CA ILE A 132 -0.95 -5.23 -9.58
C ILE A 132 0.35 -6.03 -9.55
N THR A 133 0.96 -6.28 -10.72
CA THR A 133 2.20 -7.06 -10.80
C THR A 133 3.38 -6.28 -10.26
N ARG A 134 4.09 -6.86 -9.30
CA ARG A 134 5.34 -6.35 -8.70
C ARG A 134 6.34 -7.50 -8.50
N PRO A 135 7.63 -7.22 -8.31
CA PRO A 135 8.65 -8.27 -8.08
C PRO A 135 8.27 -9.26 -6.97
N SER A 136 7.65 -8.76 -5.90
CA SER A 136 7.20 -9.56 -4.74
C SER A 136 6.12 -10.60 -5.08
N ASN A 137 5.30 -10.34 -6.09
CA ASN A 137 4.13 -11.17 -6.41
C ASN A 137 4.14 -11.77 -7.82
N LYS A 138 5.18 -11.57 -8.63
CA LYS A 138 5.23 -12.00 -10.03
C LYS A 138 5.00 -13.49 -10.27
N LYS A 139 5.26 -14.33 -9.26
CA LYS A 139 5.07 -15.79 -9.33
C LYS A 139 3.63 -16.22 -9.02
N ILE A 140 2.81 -15.34 -8.50
CA ILE A 140 1.41 -15.65 -8.16
C ILE A 140 0.60 -15.74 -9.45
N ARG A 141 -0.01 -16.89 -9.69
CA ARG A 141 -0.91 -17.11 -10.83
C ARG A 141 -2.34 -16.85 -10.38
N THR A 142 -3.00 -15.86 -10.97
CA THR A 142 -4.38 -15.50 -10.67
C THR A 142 -5.05 -14.82 -11.84
N LYS A 143 -6.39 -14.96 -11.94
CA LYS A 143 -7.23 -14.24 -12.90
C LYS A 143 -7.56 -12.80 -12.49
N TYR A 144 -7.18 -12.39 -11.29
CA TYR A 144 -7.44 -11.07 -10.72
C TYR A 144 -6.27 -10.09 -10.92
N ARG A 145 -5.62 -10.18 -12.05
CA ARG A 145 -4.48 -9.34 -12.40
C ARG A 145 -4.84 -8.37 -13.50
#